data_9069c79e4451f80559133ce1b6987191
#
_entry.id   9069c79e4451f80559133ce1b6987191
#
_cell.length_a   1.000
_cell.length_b   1.000
_cell.length_c   1.000
_cell.angle_alpha   90.00
_cell.angle_beta   90.00
_cell.angle_gamma   90.00
#
_symmetry.space_group_name_H-M   'P 1'
#
loop_
_entity.id
_entity.type
_entity.pdbx_description
1 polymer ?
#
loop_
_entity_poly.entity_id
_entity_poly.type
_entity_poly.pdbx_seq_one_letter_code
_entity_poly.pdbx_strand_id
1 'polypeptide(L)'
;SPSRPFHSPHLQQSINQQLNSGAFIPFIMAGDPDLDTTEKALRALAAAGADAIELGVPYSDPLADGPTIQGAHTRGLDSKTTLDGVLRCVARVSKDIPDTPIVMFTYYNPIMRKGAAEFCLAAAAAGASGLLVPDIPLEETPPIREAAEAAGLELVLLITPIG
;
A
#
# COMPACT_ATOMS: atom_id res chain seq x y z
N SER A 1 8.57 -19.81 -7.39
CA SER A 1 8.54 -19.47 -5.99
C SER A 1 7.20 -19.91 -5.40
N PRO A 2 7.19 -20.26 -4.14
CA PRO A 2 5.91 -20.58 -3.53
C PRO A 2 4.97 -19.41 -3.64
N SER A 3 3.76 -19.65 -4.04
CA SER A 3 2.76 -18.63 -4.14
C SER A 3 2.59 -18.02 -2.74
N ARG A 4 2.61 -16.70 -2.68
CA ARG A 4 2.32 -16.02 -1.42
C ARG A 4 0.90 -16.36 -1.02
N PRO A 5 0.65 -16.69 0.26
CA PRO A 5 -0.71 -17.02 0.70
C PRO A 5 -1.72 -15.93 0.37
N PHE A 6 -1.26 -14.67 0.27
CA PHE A 6 -2.11 -13.52 0.03
C PHE A 6 -2.07 -13.03 -1.41
N HIS A 7 -1.47 -13.78 -2.32
CA HIS A 7 -1.53 -13.51 -3.75
C HIS A 7 -2.85 -13.96 -4.35
N SER A 8 -3.77 -14.34 -3.52
CA SER A 8 -5.06 -14.82 -3.97
C SER A 8 -5.99 -13.64 -4.25
N PRO A 9 -7.01 -13.85 -5.09
CA PRO A 9 -8.05 -12.84 -5.29
C PRO A 9 -8.92 -12.63 -4.05
N HIS A 10 -8.55 -13.21 -2.91
CA HIS A 10 -9.32 -13.15 -1.68
C HIS A 10 -8.63 -12.37 -0.57
N LEU A 11 -7.66 -11.50 -0.92
CA LEU A 11 -6.96 -10.69 0.07
C LEU A 11 -7.92 -9.84 0.90
N GLN A 12 -8.91 -9.20 0.26
CA GLN A 12 -9.91 -8.39 0.97
C GLN A 12 -10.64 -9.21 2.02
N GLN A 13 -11.06 -10.41 1.65
CA GLN A 13 -11.78 -11.30 2.55
C GLN A 13 -10.88 -11.76 3.70
N SER A 14 -9.64 -12.09 3.40
CA SER A 14 -8.67 -12.50 4.42
C SER A 14 -8.41 -11.38 5.41
N ILE A 15 -8.22 -10.17 4.92
CA ILE A 15 -8.01 -9.00 5.78
C ILE A 15 -9.23 -8.76 6.66
N ASN A 16 -10.43 -8.83 6.10
CA ASN A 16 -11.66 -8.63 6.86
C ASN A 16 -11.82 -9.68 7.96
N GLN A 17 -11.52 -10.94 7.67
CA GLN A 17 -11.56 -12.00 8.66
C GLN A 17 -10.54 -11.78 9.76
N GLN A 18 -9.34 -11.37 9.41
CA GLN A 18 -8.29 -11.11 10.36
C GLN A 18 -8.63 -9.93 11.26
N LEU A 19 -9.19 -8.88 10.72
CA LEU A 19 -9.63 -7.72 11.51
C LEU A 19 -10.69 -8.15 12.54
N ASN A 20 -11.62 -9.03 12.16
CA ASN A 20 -12.64 -9.51 13.05
C ASN A 20 -12.07 -10.40 14.17
N SER A 21 -10.95 -11.05 13.93
CA SER A 21 -10.30 -11.90 14.92
C SER A 21 -9.15 -11.22 15.66
N GLY A 22 -9.03 -9.90 15.55
CA GLY A 22 -7.99 -9.15 16.23
C GLY A 22 -6.64 -9.19 15.55
N ALA A 23 -6.62 -9.25 14.23
CA ALA A 23 -5.39 -9.27 13.46
C ALA A 23 -4.57 -8.01 13.63
N PHE A 24 -3.25 -8.15 13.49
CA PHE A 24 -2.32 -7.03 13.57
C PHE A 24 -1.96 -6.58 12.15
N ILE A 25 -2.50 -5.42 11.75
CA ILE A 25 -2.27 -4.85 10.42
C ILE A 25 -1.83 -3.39 10.59
N PRO A 26 -0.53 -3.17 10.86
CA PRO A 26 -0.02 -1.82 11.08
C PRO A 26 0.05 -1.01 9.80
N PHE A 27 -0.06 0.31 9.96
CA PHE A 27 0.16 1.28 8.89
C PHE A 27 1.44 2.05 9.17
N ILE A 28 2.29 2.22 8.13
CA ILE A 28 3.42 3.14 8.20
C ILE A 28 3.48 3.97 6.94
N MET A 29 4.02 5.20 7.05
CA MET A 29 4.20 6.08 5.91
C MET A 29 5.62 5.89 5.35
N ALA A 30 5.73 5.58 4.07
CA ALA A 30 7.02 5.42 3.42
C ALA A 30 7.80 6.73 3.44
N GLY A 31 9.08 6.64 3.78
CA GLY A 31 9.96 7.79 3.80
C GLY A 31 9.87 8.68 5.03
N ASP A 32 9.15 8.26 6.05
CA ASP A 32 8.98 9.04 7.27
C ASP A 32 9.74 8.36 8.42
N PRO A 33 10.94 8.84 8.79
CA PRO A 33 11.64 10.02 8.25
C PRO A 33 12.43 9.75 6.96
N ASP A 34 12.75 8.51 6.64
CA ASP A 34 13.47 8.15 5.43
C ASP A 34 13.18 6.71 5.03
N LEU A 35 13.61 6.33 3.82
CA LEU A 35 13.33 4.99 3.29
C LEU A 35 14.14 3.90 4.00
N ASP A 36 15.34 4.19 4.48
CA ASP A 36 16.10 3.20 5.25
C ASP A 36 15.38 2.82 6.53
N THR A 37 14.80 3.80 7.22
CA THR A 37 13.99 3.56 8.41
C THR A 37 12.72 2.79 8.04
N THR A 38 12.12 3.11 6.90
CA THR A 38 10.95 2.39 6.40
C THR A 38 11.26 0.91 6.20
N GLU A 39 12.40 0.59 5.57
CA GLU A 39 12.79 -0.81 5.36
C GLU A 39 12.97 -1.55 6.68
N LYS A 40 13.63 -0.91 7.64
CA LYS A 40 13.82 -1.51 8.96
C LYS A 40 12.51 -1.73 9.67
N ALA A 41 11.59 -0.76 9.57
CA ALA A 41 10.26 -0.88 10.19
C ALA A 41 9.47 -2.01 9.57
N LEU A 42 9.49 -2.15 8.24
CA LEU A 42 8.78 -3.22 7.56
C LEU A 42 9.28 -4.60 8.02
N ARG A 43 10.59 -4.77 8.10
CA ARG A 43 11.17 -6.03 8.54
C ARG A 43 10.85 -6.31 10.01
N ALA A 44 10.91 -5.28 10.85
CA ALA A 44 10.61 -5.42 12.28
C ALA A 44 9.13 -5.78 12.51
N LEU A 45 8.22 -5.15 11.77
CA LEU A 45 6.80 -5.45 11.89
C LEU A 45 6.48 -6.87 11.43
N ALA A 46 7.11 -7.32 10.35
CA ALA A 46 6.95 -8.70 9.90
C ALA A 46 7.45 -9.68 10.95
N ALA A 47 8.60 -9.40 11.55
CA ALA A 47 9.17 -10.25 12.61
C ALA A 47 8.30 -10.24 13.86
N ALA A 48 7.60 -9.13 14.12
CA ALA A 48 6.68 -9.02 15.26
C ALA A 48 5.34 -9.73 15.03
N GLY A 49 5.14 -10.31 13.85
CA GLY A 49 3.93 -11.10 13.56
C GLY A 49 2.82 -10.33 12.86
N ALA A 50 3.15 -9.24 12.18
CA ALA A 50 2.13 -8.54 11.41
C ALA A 50 1.48 -9.46 10.39
N ASP A 51 0.16 -9.42 10.31
CA ASP A 51 -0.59 -10.24 9.36
C ASP A 51 -0.56 -9.63 7.96
N ALA A 52 -0.46 -8.31 7.89
CA ALA A 52 -0.23 -7.54 6.68
C ALA A 52 0.34 -6.20 7.11
N ILE A 53 0.93 -5.46 6.19
CA ILE A 53 1.43 -4.11 6.47
C ILE A 53 0.86 -3.17 5.42
N GLU A 54 0.24 -2.09 5.86
CA GLU A 54 -0.20 -1.03 4.98
C GLU A 54 0.92 0.00 4.87
N LEU A 55 1.40 0.21 3.66
CA LEU A 55 2.49 1.14 3.38
C LEU A 55 1.96 2.35 2.63
N GLY A 56 1.93 3.50 3.29
CA GLY A 56 1.49 4.74 2.69
C GLY A 56 2.50 5.31 1.73
N VAL A 57 2.02 5.77 0.58
CA VAL A 57 2.84 6.45 -0.44
C VAL A 57 2.66 7.95 -0.24
N PRO A 58 3.74 8.72 -0.03
CA PRO A 58 3.62 10.16 0.12
C PRO A 58 2.99 10.81 -1.10
N TYR A 59 2.15 11.80 -0.85
CA TYR A 59 1.43 12.53 -1.88
C TYR A 59 1.82 13.99 -1.83
N SER A 60 2.22 14.55 -2.98
CA SER A 60 2.87 15.85 -3.04
C SER A 60 1.94 17.01 -3.39
N ASP A 61 0.62 16.82 -3.40
CA ASP A 61 -0.30 17.91 -3.70
C ASP A 61 -0.76 18.59 -2.39
N PRO A 62 -0.19 19.73 -2.02
CA PRO A 62 -0.54 20.37 -0.75
C PRO A 62 -1.95 20.92 -0.70
N LEU A 63 -2.63 21.05 -1.85
CA LEU A 63 -3.99 21.56 -1.89
C LEU A 63 -5.03 20.50 -1.58
N ALA A 64 -4.66 19.22 -1.68
CA ALA A 64 -5.58 18.10 -1.46
C ALA A 64 -5.66 17.70 0.01
N ASP A 65 -4.64 18.01 0.81
CA ASP A 65 -4.51 17.54 2.18
C ASP A 65 -4.74 18.64 3.19
N GLY A 66 -5.39 18.30 4.30
CA GLY A 66 -5.51 19.23 5.42
C GLY A 66 -4.20 19.31 6.20
N PRO A 67 -4.09 20.31 7.11
CA PRO A 67 -2.83 20.56 7.84
C PRO A 67 -2.33 19.35 8.63
N THR A 68 -3.23 18.57 9.21
CA THR A 68 -2.84 17.42 10.04
C THR A 68 -2.22 16.30 9.20
N ILE A 69 -2.75 16.08 8.00
CA ILE A 69 -2.24 15.07 7.09
C ILE A 69 -0.92 15.52 6.49
N GLN A 70 -0.79 16.80 6.21
CA GLN A 70 0.42 17.37 5.63
C GLN A 70 1.67 17.13 6.46
N GLY A 71 1.54 16.95 7.78
CA GLY A 71 2.70 16.74 8.64
C GLY A 71 3.54 15.54 8.23
N ALA A 72 2.91 14.37 8.08
CA ALA A 72 3.63 13.15 7.68
C ALA A 72 4.09 13.22 6.22
N HIS A 73 3.23 13.75 5.34
CA HIS A 73 3.62 13.92 3.94
C HIS A 73 4.81 14.87 3.79
N THR A 74 4.84 15.95 4.56
CA THR A 74 5.94 16.90 4.51
C THR A 74 7.24 16.22 4.91
N ARG A 75 7.25 15.40 5.96
CA ARG A 75 8.45 14.67 6.35
C ARG A 75 8.92 13.72 5.26
N GLY A 76 7.99 12.98 4.65
CA GLY A 76 8.30 12.09 3.53
C GLY A 76 8.87 12.83 2.33
N LEU A 77 8.30 14.03 2.02
CA LEU A 77 8.79 14.86 0.92
C LEU A 77 10.15 15.47 1.25
N ASP A 78 10.36 15.89 2.50
CA ASP A 78 11.63 16.45 2.93
C ASP A 78 12.77 15.44 2.82
N SER A 79 12.48 14.14 2.99
CA SER A 79 13.44 13.08 2.74
C SER A 79 13.56 12.73 1.25
N LYS A 80 12.89 13.49 0.39
CA LYS A 80 12.87 13.30 -1.08
C LYS A 80 12.32 11.94 -1.49
N THR A 81 11.32 11.47 -0.76
CA THR A 81 10.69 10.19 -1.06
C THR A 81 9.85 10.31 -2.32
N THR A 82 10.12 9.44 -3.28
CA THR A 82 9.37 9.37 -4.54
C THR A 82 8.65 8.03 -4.63
N LEU A 83 7.68 7.93 -5.54
CA LEU A 83 7.03 6.66 -5.80
C LEU A 83 8.04 5.59 -6.22
N ASP A 84 8.98 5.95 -7.09
CA ASP A 84 10.01 5.00 -7.53
C ASP A 84 10.87 4.54 -6.35
N GLY A 85 11.20 5.45 -5.44
CA GLY A 85 11.92 5.10 -4.22
C GLY A 85 11.15 4.14 -3.34
N VAL A 86 9.85 4.37 -3.18
CA VAL A 86 8.97 3.48 -2.41
C VAL A 86 8.91 2.10 -3.06
N LEU A 87 8.77 2.05 -4.38
CA LEU A 87 8.73 0.78 -5.10
C LEU A 87 10.04 0.00 -4.96
N ARG A 88 11.17 0.68 -5.03
CA ARG A 88 12.46 0.03 -4.79
C ARG A 88 12.58 -0.50 -3.35
N CYS A 89 12.07 0.25 -2.39
CA CYS A 89 12.03 -0.18 -0.99
C CYS A 89 11.21 -1.45 -0.85
N VAL A 90 10.01 -1.49 -1.43
CA VAL A 90 9.15 -2.67 -1.41
C VAL A 90 9.86 -3.85 -2.06
N ALA A 91 10.52 -3.62 -3.19
CA ALA A 91 11.23 -4.70 -3.91
C ALA A 91 12.33 -5.33 -3.06
N ARG A 92 13.07 -4.51 -2.31
CA ARG A 92 14.13 -5.02 -1.43
C ARG A 92 13.56 -5.79 -0.25
N VAL A 93 12.54 -5.23 0.39
CA VAL A 93 12.00 -5.80 1.62
C VAL A 93 11.14 -7.03 1.36
N SER A 94 10.35 -7.04 0.29
CA SER A 94 9.40 -8.13 0.03
C SER A 94 10.10 -9.49 -0.11
N LYS A 95 11.34 -9.51 -0.54
CA LYS A 95 12.14 -10.74 -0.63
C LYS A 95 12.44 -11.32 0.74
N ASP A 96 12.57 -10.46 1.74
CA ASP A 96 12.94 -10.86 3.09
C ASP A 96 11.71 -11.18 3.96
N ILE A 97 10.53 -10.75 3.54
CA ILE A 97 9.29 -10.99 4.28
C ILE A 97 8.22 -11.61 3.37
N PRO A 98 8.49 -12.77 2.76
CA PRO A 98 7.58 -13.33 1.75
C PRO A 98 6.22 -13.72 2.32
N ASP A 99 6.11 -13.93 3.62
CA ASP A 99 4.86 -14.35 4.25
C ASP A 99 4.03 -13.18 4.77
N THR A 100 4.55 -11.96 4.67
CA THR A 100 3.85 -10.77 5.13
C THR A 100 3.45 -9.91 3.93
N PRO A 101 2.17 -9.87 3.58
CA PRO A 101 1.73 -9.06 2.44
C PRO A 101 1.88 -7.58 2.72
N ILE A 102 2.28 -6.84 1.69
CA ILE A 102 2.36 -5.38 1.73
C ILE A 102 1.23 -4.82 0.88
N VAL A 103 0.36 -4.03 1.51
CA VAL A 103 -0.73 -3.34 0.83
C VAL A 103 -0.31 -1.88 0.65
N MET A 104 -0.21 -1.43 -0.59
CA MET A 104 0.15 -0.04 -0.85
C MET A 104 -1.07 0.85 -0.65
N PHE A 105 -0.93 1.83 0.24
CA PHE A 105 -1.98 2.80 0.55
C PHE A 105 -1.62 4.08 -0.19
N THR A 106 -2.41 4.42 -1.21
CA THR A 106 -2.11 5.57 -2.06
C THR A 106 -3.38 6.29 -2.47
N TYR A 107 -3.27 7.60 -2.66
CA TYR A 107 -4.38 8.38 -3.19
C TYR A 107 -4.60 8.12 -4.67
N TYR A 108 -5.77 8.51 -5.14
CA TYR A 108 -6.20 8.25 -6.51
C TYR A 108 -5.36 9.02 -7.55
N ASN A 109 -5.04 10.29 -7.29
CA ASN A 109 -4.32 11.12 -8.25
C ASN A 109 -2.95 10.58 -8.66
N PRO A 110 -2.10 10.11 -7.74
CA PRO A 110 -0.82 9.50 -8.16
C PRO A 110 -1.00 8.30 -9.08
N ILE A 111 -2.04 7.51 -8.85
CA ILE A 111 -2.34 6.37 -9.72
C ILE A 111 -2.70 6.84 -11.13
N MET A 112 -3.56 7.85 -11.21
CA MET A 112 -4.00 8.36 -12.52
C MET A 112 -2.89 9.10 -13.24
N ARG A 113 -2.01 9.77 -12.49
CA ARG A 113 -0.88 10.48 -13.09
C ARG A 113 0.11 9.52 -13.75
N LYS A 114 0.36 8.38 -13.13
CA LYS A 114 1.23 7.34 -13.71
C LYS A 114 0.50 6.48 -14.73
N GLY A 115 -0.81 6.36 -14.59
CA GLY A 115 -1.62 5.40 -15.34
C GLY A 115 -1.92 4.18 -14.47
N ALA A 116 -3.20 3.84 -14.38
CA ALA A 116 -3.63 2.75 -13.49
C ALA A 116 -2.94 1.44 -13.81
N ALA A 117 -2.86 1.07 -15.09
CA ALA A 117 -2.22 -0.18 -15.50
C ALA A 117 -0.74 -0.19 -15.14
N GLU A 118 -0.03 0.91 -15.45
CA GLU A 118 1.39 1.02 -15.17
C GLU A 118 1.68 1.01 -13.66
N PHE A 119 0.85 1.72 -12.89
CA PHE A 119 1.00 1.76 -11.44
C PHE A 119 0.85 0.35 -10.85
N CYS A 120 -0.19 -0.36 -11.25
CA CYS A 120 -0.46 -1.69 -10.72
C CYS A 120 0.62 -2.68 -11.12
N LEU A 121 1.09 -2.63 -12.36
CA LEU A 121 2.19 -3.49 -12.80
C LEU A 121 3.48 -3.21 -12.02
N ALA A 122 3.80 -1.94 -11.80
CA ALA A 122 5.00 -1.58 -11.05
C ALA A 122 4.91 -2.03 -9.59
N ALA A 123 3.75 -1.86 -8.98
CA ALA A 123 3.54 -2.27 -7.59
C ALA A 123 3.65 -3.80 -7.45
N ALA A 124 3.03 -4.53 -8.36
CA ALA A 124 3.09 -6.00 -8.35
C ALA A 124 4.51 -6.49 -8.60
N ALA A 125 5.22 -5.88 -9.55
CA ALA A 125 6.61 -6.23 -9.85
C ALA A 125 7.53 -6.00 -8.65
N ALA A 126 7.24 -4.97 -7.85
CA ALA A 126 7.99 -4.69 -6.63
C ALA A 126 7.69 -5.70 -5.52
N GLY A 127 6.59 -6.41 -5.60
CA GLY A 127 6.24 -7.41 -4.60
C GLY A 127 5.08 -7.03 -3.69
N ALA A 128 4.36 -5.94 -4.00
CA ALA A 128 3.14 -5.61 -3.27
C ALA A 128 2.07 -6.66 -3.55
N SER A 129 1.21 -6.89 -2.57
CA SER A 129 0.13 -7.87 -2.67
C SER A 129 -1.22 -7.21 -2.94
N GLY A 130 -1.39 -5.98 -2.51
CA GLY A 130 -2.65 -5.29 -2.65
C GLY A 130 -2.50 -3.79 -2.78
N LEU A 131 -3.60 -3.15 -3.08
CA LEU A 131 -3.70 -1.71 -3.29
C LEU A 131 -4.93 -1.19 -2.57
N LEU A 132 -4.76 -0.16 -1.76
CA LEU A 132 -5.87 0.49 -1.07
C LEU A 132 -5.87 1.96 -1.45
N VAL A 133 -6.99 2.43 -2.01
CA VAL A 133 -7.14 3.81 -2.46
C VAL A 133 -8.30 4.42 -1.68
N PRO A 134 -8.01 5.24 -0.65
CA PRO A 134 -9.07 5.72 0.24
C PRO A 134 -10.01 6.74 -0.40
N ASP A 135 -9.56 7.43 -1.43
CA ASP A 135 -10.33 8.50 -2.09
C ASP A 135 -10.77 8.13 -3.50
N ILE A 136 -10.90 6.83 -3.80
CA ILE A 136 -11.30 6.41 -5.13
C ILE A 136 -12.78 6.76 -5.37
N PRO A 137 -13.12 7.46 -6.47
CA PRO A 137 -14.51 7.69 -6.81
C PRO A 137 -15.21 6.37 -7.13
N LEU A 138 -16.48 6.26 -6.74
CA LEU A 138 -17.23 5.01 -6.91
C LEU A 138 -17.23 4.53 -8.36
N GLU A 139 -17.44 5.44 -9.29
CA GLU A 139 -17.49 5.12 -10.73
C GLU A 139 -16.13 4.74 -11.32
N GLU A 140 -15.04 5.04 -10.61
CA GLU A 140 -13.69 4.69 -11.05
C GLU A 140 -13.20 3.38 -10.42
N THR A 141 -13.97 2.80 -9.51
CA THR A 141 -13.59 1.55 -8.85
C THR A 141 -13.44 0.39 -9.84
N PRO A 142 -14.39 0.16 -10.78
CA PRO A 142 -14.23 -0.95 -11.72
C PRO A 142 -12.97 -0.88 -12.59
N PRO A 143 -12.61 0.26 -13.22
CA PRO A 143 -11.36 0.30 -14.00
C PRO A 143 -10.11 0.08 -13.16
N ILE A 144 -10.05 0.60 -11.93
CA ILE A 144 -8.90 0.40 -11.06
C ILE A 144 -8.82 -1.06 -10.61
N ARG A 145 -9.96 -1.67 -10.28
CA ARG A 145 -10.01 -3.08 -9.91
C ARG A 145 -9.52 -3.97 -11.06
N GLU A 146 -9.95 -3.67 -12.27
CA GLU A 146 -9.53 -4.42 -13.45
C GLU A 146 -8.02 -4.31 -13.65
N ALA A 147 -7.46 -3.11 -13.52
CA ALA A 147 -6.02 -2.90 -13.65
C ALA A 147 -5.24 -3.64 -12.55
N ALA A 148 -5.74 -3.62 -11.33
CA ALA A 148 -5.11 -4.30 -10.20
C ALA A 148 -5.13 -5.82 -10.42
N GLU A 149 -6.27 -6.38 -10.79
CA GLU A 149 -6.42 -7.81 -11.02
C GLU A 149 -5.53 -8.27 -12.16
N ALA A 150 -5.46 -7.51 -13.24
CA ALA A 150 -4.61 -7.84 -14.39
C ALA A 150 -3.12 -7.88 -13.99
N ALA A 151 -2.72 -7.11 -12.99
CA ALA A 151 -1.35 -7.09 -12.49
C ALA A 151 -1.09 -8.12 -11.39
N GLY A 152 -2.13 -8.78 -10.89
CA GLY A 152 -1.99 -9.71 -9.78
C GLY A 152 -2.10 -9.07 -8.41
N LEU A 153 -2.61 -7.85 -8.34
CA LEU A 153 -2.90 -7.17 -7.07
C LEU A 153 -4.37 -7.30 -6.73
N GLU A 154 -4.66 -7.27 -5.45
CA GLU A 154 -6.03 -7.18 -4.98
C GLU A 154 -6.34 -5.75 -4.55
N LEU A 155 -7.46 -5.22 -5.03
CA LEU A 155 -7.95 -3.91 -4.61
C LEU A 155 -8.70 -4.08 -3.30
N VAL A 156 -8.14 -3.50 -2.24
CA VAL A 156 -8.74 -3.52 -0.91
C VAL A 156 -9.60 -2.26 -0.76
N LEU A 157 -10.85 -2.43 -0.42
CA LEU A 157 -11.77 -1.32 -0.24
C LEU A 157 -12.00 -1.05 1.24
N LEU A 158 -12.01 0.23 1.60
CA LEU A 158 -12.42 0.64 2.94
C LEU A 158 -13.94 0.64 2.98
N ILE A 159 -14.48 -0.25 3.81
CA ILE A 159 -15.91 -0.28 4.05
C ILE A 159 -16.16 0.46 5.35
N THR A 160 -16.62 1.71 5.23
CA THR A 160 -17.08 2.43 6.41
C THR A 160 -18.53 2.09 6.65
N PRO A 161 -18.88 1.68 7.88
CA PRO A 161 -20.29 1.50 8.19
C PRO A 161 -21.00 2.83 7.98
N ILE A 162 -22.05 2.81 7.19
CA ILE A 162 -22.92 3.97 7.06
C ILE A 162 -23.75 4.02 8.33
N GLY A 163 -23.32 4.88 9.22
CA GLY A 163 -24.04 5.04 10.47
C GLY A 163 -25.33 5.81 10.29
#